data_bde5c6cd06297ba4d162306a25f879cd
#
_entry.id   bde5c6cd06297ba4d162306a25f879cd
#
_cell.length_a   1.000
_cell.length_b   1.000
_cell.length_c   1.000
_cell.angle_alpha   90.00
_cell.angle_beta   90.00
_cell.angle_gamma   90.00
#
_symmetry.space_group_name_H-M   'P 1'
#
loop_
_entity.id
_entity.type
_entity.pdbx_description
1 polymer ?
#
loop_
_entity_poly.entity_id
_entity_poly.type
_entity_poly.pdbx_seq_one_letter_code
_entity_poly.pdbx_strand_id
1 'polypeptide(L)'
;MALSSMTGFARSHGASGPYTFEWELKSVNAKGFDLRVRLPQGFEELEAHAKKRASEVLSRGTVYANLNVKRTNAAATVRVNEDVLNAVLNAAAVISGKVDAVAPSVDGLLAIKGVVEVVEPEGDEEEDKAARAAAAEAFDKALADLVEMRKREGTSLGQILTQRVDEIEQFSKKAEAAPGRKPEAIKARLAEQIAALLDTSDRFDSDRLMQEAILIATRADIREELDRIASHVAQARELIGKGGPIGRKLDFLAQEFHREVNTCCSKSNDIELTNTGLAMKNVVEQFREQVQNLE
;
A
#
# COMPACT_ATOMS: atom_id res chain seq x y z
N MET A 1 20.91 -5.87 -3.99
CA MET A 1 20.19 -4.57 -3.89
C MET A 1 19.33 -4.58 -2.64
N ALA A 2 19.06 -3.41 -2.03
CA ALA A 2 18.13 -3.37 -0.88
C ALA A 2 16.70 -3.65 -1.35
N LEU A 3 15.91 -4.29 -0.49
CA LEU A 3 14.47 -4.40 -0.66
C LEU A 3 13.81 -3.06 -0.39
N SER A 4 12.71 -2.76 -1.06
CA SER A 4 11.94 -1.54 -0.88
C SER A 4 10.46 -1.87 -0.65
N SER A 5 9.85 -1.21 0.33
CA SER A 5 8.40 -1.25 0.52
C SER A 5 7.70 -0.33 -0.47
N MET A 6 6.46 -0.64 -0.83
CA MET A 6 5.60 0.27 -1.58
C MET A 6 4.89 1.30 -0.70
N THR A 7 4.88 1.12 0.63
CA THR A 7 4.32 2.06 1.59
C THR A 7 5.38 2.98 2.14
N GLY A 8 4.99 4.19 2.53
CA GLY A 8 5.89 5.16 3.12
C GLY A 8 5.24 6.51 3.28
N PHE A 9 5.87 7.36 4.09
CA PHE A 9 5.42 8.71 4.37
C PHE A 9 6.63 9.61 4.58
N ALA A 10 6.59 10.82 4.01
CA ALA A 10 7.61 11.82 4.22
C ALA A 10 7.00 13.22 4.27
N ARG A 11 7.63 14.10 5.02
CA ARG A 11 7.31 15.53 5.07
C ARG A 11 8.56 16.36 4.91
N SER A 12 8.45 17.47 4.22
CA SER A 12 9.46 18.49 4.23
C SER A 12 8.83 19.87 4.40
N HIS A 13 9.54 20.74 5.07
CA HIS A 13 9.15 22.14 5.28
C HIS A 13 10.19 23.03 4.67
N GLY A 14 9.75 24.20 4.18
CA GLY A 14 10.64 25.21 3.69
C GLY A 14 9.99 26.60 3.79
N ALA A 15 10.83 27.61 3.56
CA ALA A 15 10.40 28.99 3.51
C ALA A 15 11.20 29.73 2.43
N SER A 16 10.56 30.69 1.74
CA SER A 16 11.21 31.58 0.79
C SER A 16 10.47 32.91 0.79
N GLY A 17 11.16 33.98 1.19
CA GLY A 17 10.54 35.27 1.39
C GLY A 17 9.33 35.21 2.33
N PRO A 18 8.17 35.70 1.94
CA PRO A 18 6.96 35.66 2.76
C PRO A 18 6.27 34.29 2.75
N TYR A 19 6.74 33.34 1.96
CA TYR A 19 6.10 32.02 1.80
C TYR A 19 6.71 30.99 2.75
N THR A 20 5.83 30.24 3.42
CA THR A 20 6.17 28.98 4.09
C THR A 20 5.41 27.86 3.41
N PHE A 21 6.06 26.73 3.21
CA PHE A 21 5.46 25.60 2.53
C PHE A 21 5.80 24.28 3.22
N GLU A 22 4.87 23.34 3.09
CA GLU A 22 4.98 21.98 3.60
C GLU A 22 4.58 21.02 2.49
N TRP A 23 5.47 20.09 2.18
CA TRP A 23 5.17 18.93 1.37
C TRP A 23 4.83 17.75 2.26
N GLU A 24 3.76 17.05 1.92
CA GLU A 24 3.39 15.77 2.47
C GLU A 24 3.33 14.74 1.34
N LEU A 25 4.17 13.70 1.41
CA LEU A 25 4.23 12.60 0.47
C LEU A 25 3.79 11.31 1.16
N LYS A 26 2.75 10.64 0.61
CA LYS A 26 2.25 9.36 1.10
C LYS A 26 2.25 8.35 -0.04
N SER A 27 2.98 7.25 0.15
CA SER A 27 3.05 6.14 -0.80
C SER A 27 2.19 4.98 -0.32
N VAL A 28 1.41 4.39 -1.24
CA VAL A 28 0.57 3.21 -0.99
C VAL A 28 0.79 2.16 -2.06
N ASN A 29 0.48 0.91 -1.74
CA ASN A 29 0.62 -0.21 -2.67
C ASN A 29 -0.23 0.00 -3.94
N ALA A 30 0.37 -0.26 -5.11
CA ALA A 30 -0.30 -0.28 -6.40
C ALA A 30 0.43 -1.19 -7.41
N LYS A 31 -0.29 -1.61 -8.47
CA LYS A 31 0.27 -2.49 -9.52
C LYS A 31 1.34 -1.83 -10.39
N GLY A 32 1.25 -0.51 -10.57
CA GLY A 32 2.18 0.31 -11.33
C GLY A 32 2.58 1.55 -10.52
N PHE A 33 3.43 2.41 -11.10
CA PHE A 33 3.74 3.70 -10.51
C PHE A 33 2.69 4.73 -10.98
N ASP A 34 2.16 5.51 -10.03
CA ASP A 34 1.31 6.68 -10.28
C ASP A 34 1.64 7.77 -9.27
N LEU A 35 1.66 9.04 -9.71
CA LEU A 35 1.86 10.20 -8.83
C LEU A 35 0.66 11.14 -8.96
N ARG A 36 0.00 11.37 -7.85
CA ARG A 36 -1.11 12.32 -7.73
C ARG A 36 -0.67 13.52 -6.92
N VAL A 37 -0.57 14.64 -7.60
CA VAL A 37 -0.09 15.89 -7.00
C VAL A 37 -1.29 16.80 -6.74
N ARG A 38 -1.33 17.39 -5.54
CA ARG A 38 -2.26 18.47 -5.20
C ARG A 38 -1.45 19.71 -4.89
N LEU A 39 -1.67 20.76 -5.68
CA LEU A 39 -0.96 22.03 -5.62
C LEU A 39 -1.95 23.16 -5.37
N PRO A 40 -1.56 24.20 -4.61
CA PRO A 40 -2.30 25.43 -4.53
C PRO A 40 -2.12 26.26 -5.81
N GLN A 41 -3.01 27.23 -6.00
CA GLN A 41 -2.95 28.15 -7.12
C GLN A 41 -1.60 28.89 -7.18
N GLY A 42 -1.03 29.01 -8.38
CA GLY A 42 0.27 29.63 -8.63
C GLY A 42 1.49 28.70 -8.53
N PHE A 43 1.29 27.39 -8.19
CA PHE A 43 2.35 26.38 -8.08
C PHE A 43 2.17 25.22 -9.06
N GLU A 44 1.28 25.34 -10.06
CA GLU A 44 0.90 24.27 -11.00
C GLU A 44 2.10 23.74 -11.80
N GLU A 45 3.09 24.59 -12.09
CA GLU A 45 4.32 24.22 -12.81
C GLU A 45 5.12 23.11 -12.10
N LEU A 46 4.99 23.00 -10.78
CA LEU A 46 5.67 21.96 -10.00
C LEU A 46 5.18 20.55 -10.31
N GLU A 47 4.00 20.37 -10.91
CA GLU A 47 3.48 19.04 -11.24
C GLU A 47 4.38 18.30 -12.22
N ALA A 48 4.87 18.98 -13.26
CA ALA A 48 5.77 18.39 -14.24
C ALA A 48 7.11 17.98 -13.62
N HIS A 49 7.68 18.87 -12.76
CA HIS A 49 8.90 18.58 -12.01
C HIS A 49 8.70 17.35 -11.10
N ALA A 50 7.64 17.37 -10.29
CA ALA A 50 7.35 16.29 -9.35
C ALA A 50 7.16 14.93 -10.06
N LYS A 51 6.40 14.89 -11.16
CA LYS A 51 6.20 13.68 -11.96
C LYS A 51 7.50 13.14 -12.52
N LYS A 52 8.34 14.00 -13.10
CA LYS A 52 9.65 13.61 -13.64
C LYS A 52 10.53 13.01 -12.55
N ARG A 53 10.73 13.74 -11.45
CA ARG A 53 11.63 13.32 -10.36
C ARG A 53 11.16 12.03 -9.69
N ALA A 54 9.86 11.90 -9.42
CA ALA A 54 9.31 10.69 -8.80
C ALA A 54 9.46 9.46 -9.72
N SER A 55 9.24 9.59 -11.03
CA SER A 55 9.39 8.49 -11.99
C SER A 55 10.84 8.00 -12.18
N GLU A 56 11.83 8.83 -11.85
CA GLU A 56 13.27 8.47 -11.91
C GLU A 56 13.68 7.53 -10.75
N VAL A 57 12.98 7.61 -9.60
CA VAL A 57 13.38 6.91 -8.37
C VAL A 57 12.39 5.87 -7.86
N LEU A 58 11.15 5.89 -8.36
CA LEU A 58 10.08 4.97 -7.95
C LEU A 58 9.54 4.22 -9.16
N SER A 59 9.40 2.89 -9.04
CA SER A 59 8.90 2.03 -10.11
C SER A 59 7.50 1.48 -9.85
N ARG A 60 7.03 1.49 -8.58
CA ARG A 60 5.73 0.98 -8.17
C ARG A 60 5.15 1.77 -6.98
N GLY A 61 3.84 1.68 -6.85
CA GLY A 61 3.08 2.36 -5.80
C GLY A 61 2.39 3.61 -6.32
N THR A 62 1.31 4.01 -5.67
CA THR A 62 0.69 5.32 -5.88
C THR A 62 1.19 6.28 -4.81
N VAL A 63 1.77 7.39 -5.25
CA VAL A 63 2.24 8.45 -4.36
C VAL A 63 1.28 9.63 -4.42
N TYR A 64 0.78 10.03 -3.28
CA TYR A 64 0.01 11.26 -3.09
C TYR A 64 0.98 12.32 -2.57
N ALA A 65 1.16 13.40 -3.34
CA ALA A 65 2.00 14.54 -2.98
C ALA A 65 1.10 15.76 -2.80
N ASN A 66 1.09 16.32 -1.61
CA ASN A 66 0.28 17.47 -1.26
C ASN A 66 1.18 18.63 -0.83
N LEU A 67 1.05 19.78 -1.50
CA LEU A 67 1.75 21.00 -1.15
C LEU A 67 0.79 21.94 -0.44
N ASN A 68 1.13 22.32 0.78
CA ASN A 68 0.48 23.39 1.52
C ASN A 68 1.39 24.62 1.52
N VAL A 69 0.88 25.75 1.08
CA VAL A 69 1.60 27.03 1.07
C VAL A 69 0.85 28.03 1.93
N LYS A 70 1.58 28.74 2.78
CA LYS A 70 1.07 29.87 3.56
C LYS A 70 1.94 31.07 3.30
N ARG A 71 1.33 32.22 3.03
CA ARG A 71 2.02 33.49 2.96
C ARG A 71 1.99 34.13 4.36
N THR A 72 3.15 34.32 4.95
CA THR A 72 3.34 34.96 6.24
C THR A 72 3.66 36.45 5.94
N ASN A 73 2.96 37.40 6.51
CA ASN A 73 3.19 38.85 6.35
C ASN A 73 2.60 39.57 5.13
N ALA A 74 1.55 39.08 4.55
CA ALA A 74 0.68 40.00 3.82
C ALA A 74 -0.03 40.89 4.86
N ALA A 75 0.53 42.07 5.18
CA ALA A 75 -0.27 43.07 5.85
C ALA A 75 -1.46 43.35 4.97
N ALA A 76 -2.62 42.81 5.35
CA ALA A 76 -3.84 43.01 4.60
C ALA A 76 -4.09 44.51 4.50
N THR A 77 -4.04 45.06 3.29
CA THR A 77 -4.32 46.45 3.05
C THR A 77 -5.82 46.60 2.89
N VAL A 78 -6.43 47.37 3.78
CA VAL A 78 -7.85 47.68 3.69
C VAL A 78 -8.04 48.80 2.65
N ARG A 79 -8.76 48.51 1.58
CA ARG A 79 -9.08 49.46 0.54
C ARG A 79 -10.59 49.73 0.50
N VAL A 80 -10.96 50.97 0.33
CA VAL A 80 -12.35 51.32 0.06
C VAL A 80 -12.60 51.21 -1.43
N ASN A 81 -13.63 50.44 -1.80
CA ASN A 81 -14.11 50.39 -3.18
C ASN A 81 -14.97 51.60 -3.46
N GLU A 82 -14.38 52.59 -4.14
CA GLU A 82 -15.03 53.87 -4.43
C GLU A 82 -16.28 53.73 -5.31
N ASP A 83 -16.30 52.77 -6.23
CA ASP A 83 -17.44 52.53 -7.12
C ASP A 83 -18.66 52.06 -6.32
N VAL A 84 -18.45 51.08 -5.44
CA VAL A 84 -19.50 50.57 -4.56
C VAL A 84 -19.92 51.62 -3.55
N LEU A 85 -18.98 52.37 -2.96
CA LEU A 85 -19.28 53.44 -2.04
C LEU A 85 -20.14 54.51 -2.71
N ASN A 86 -19.79 54.95 -3.92
CA ASN A 86 -20.54 55.95 -4.68
C ASN A 86 -21.96 55.44 -5.03
N ALA A 87 -22.09 54.17 -5.40
CA ALA A 87 -23.40 53.55 -5.65
C ALA A 87 -24.28 53.56 -4.39
N VAL A 88 -23.70 53.24 -3.24
CA VAL A 88 -24.40 53.28 -1.94
C VAL A 88 -24.81 54.67 -1.54
N LEU A 89 -23.92 55.68 -1.70
CA LEU A 89 -24.22 57.08 -1.41
C LEU A 89 -25.34 57.63 -2.32
N ASN A 90 -25.33 57.27 -3.60
CA ASN A 90 -26.41 57.64 -4.51
C ASN A 90 -27.76 57.01 -4.13
N ALA A 91 -27.75 55.74 -3.72
CA ALA A 91 -28.95 55.07 -3.23
C ALA A 91 -29.47 55.72 -1.93
N ALA A 92 -28.58 56.07 -0.99
CA ALA A 92 -28.93 56.79 0.23
C ALA A 92 -29.56 58.14 -0.05
N ALA A 93 -29.03 58.92 -1.02
CA ALA A 93 -29.61 60.20 -1.43
C ALA A 93 -31.04 60.07 -2.00
N VAL A 94 -31.29 59.03 -2.81
CA VAL A 94 -32.63 58.75 -3.35
C VAL A 94 -33.61 58.37 -2.22
N ILE A 95 -33.17 57.65 -1.21
CA ILE A 95 -34.01 57.25 -0.04
C ILE A 95 -34.32 58.48 0.81
N SER A 96 -33.32 59.35 1.10
CA SER A 96 -33.50 60.58 1.88
C SER A 96 -34.42 61.58 1.21
N GLY A 97 -34.53 61.53 -0.13
CA GLY A 97 -35.52 62.36 -0.87
C GLY A 97 -36.98 61.84 -0.75
N LYS A 98 -37.19 60.63 -0.23
CA LYS A 98 -38.50 59.95 -0.12
C LYS A 98 -39.01 59.84 1.31
N VAL A 99 -38.12 59.83 2.28
CA VAL A 99 -38.44 59.70 3.70
C VAL A 99 -37.55 60.59 4.53
N ASP A 100 -38.04 61.02 5.70
CA ASP A 100 -37.23 61.84 6.62
C ASP A 100 -36.17 60.88 7.24
N ALA A 101 -34.95 60.98 6.74
CA ALA A 101 -33.85 60.04 7.10
C ALA A 101 -32.61 60.81 7.56
N VAL A 102 -31.92 60.29 8.54
CA VAL A 102 -30.61 60.82 8.98
C VAL A 102 -29.53 60.44 7.97
N ALA A 103 -28.53 61.28 7.79
CA ALA A 103 -27.38 60.90 6.94
C ALA A 103 -26.69 59.63 7.37
N PRO A 104 -26.26 58.79 6.41
CA PRO A 104 -25.60 57.52 6.75
C PRO A 104 -24.32 57.75 7.54
N SER A 105 -24.13 56.96 8.57
CA SER A 105 -22.91 56.98 9.41
C SER A 105 -21.75 56.27 8.71
N VAL A 106 -20.52 56.68 9.01
CA VAL A 106 -19.31 56.06 8.41
C VAL A 106 -19.22 54.56 8.72
N ASP A 107 -19.53 54.17 9.96
CA ASP A 107 -19.59 52.79 10.38
C ASP A 107 -20.64 51.97 9.61
N GLY A 108 -21.82 52.58 9.40
CA GLY A 108 -22.88 51.98 8.57
C GLY A 108 -22.44 51.77 7.11
N LEU A 109 -21.74 52.73 6.52
CA LEU A 109 -21.20 52.60 5.14
C LEU A 109 -20.12 51.53 5.05
N LEU A 110 -19.20 51.46 6.02
CA LEU A 110 -18.12 50.45 6.06
C LEU A 110 -18.64 49.03 6.32
N ALA A 111 -19.81 48.86 6.94
CA ALA A 111 -20.45 47.58 7.18
C ALA A 111 -21.11 46.99 5.92
N ILE A 112 -21.31 47.78 4.86
CA ILE A 112 -21.93 47.31 3.63
C ILE A 112 -20.92 46.44 2.86
N LYS A 113 -21.33 45.23 2.55
CA LYS A 113 -20.50 44.26 1.81
C LYS A 113 -20.05 44.84 0.47
N GLY A 114 -18.75 44.89 0.23
CA GLY A 114 -18.13 45.37 -0.99
C GLY A 114 -17.66 46.81 -0.91
N VAL A 115 -18.01 47.59 0.11
CA VAL A 115 -17.46 48.95 0.34
C VAL A 115 -16.03 48.87 0.88
N VAL A 116 -15.78 47.89 1.74
CA VAL A 116 -14.44 47.61 2.26
C VAL A 116 -13.96 46.30 1.67
N GLU A 117 -12.84 46.35 1.00
CA GLU A 117 -12.14 45.20 0.45
C GLU A 117 -10.81 45.00 1.20
N VAL A 118 -10.57 43.77 1.64
CA VAL A 118 -9.27 43.38 2.14
C VAL A 118 -8.47 42.92 0.93
N VAL A 119 -7.54 43.76 0.48
CA VAL A 119 -6.65 43.43 -0.65
C VAL A 119 -5.38 42.82 -0.08
N GLU A 120 -5.14 41.57 -0.40
CA GLU A 120 -3.83 41.02 -0.19
C GLU A 120 -2.88 41.63 -1.23
N PRO A 121 -1.69 42.11 -0.85
CA PRO A 121 -0.74 42.65 -1.79
C PRO A 121 -0.40 41.56 -2.83
N GLU A 122 -0.47 41.94 -4.11
CA GLU A 122 0.02 41.09 -5.20
C GLU A 122 1.47 40.74 -4.90
N GLY A 123 1.83 39.45 -5.05
CA GLY A 123 3.19 38.97 -4.86
C GLY A 123 4.13 39.64 -5.85
N ASP A 124 5.35 39.90 -5.43
CA ASP A 124 6.41 40.23 -6.37
C ASP A 124 6.69 38.98 -7.22
N GLU A 125 6.67 39.12 -8.55
CA GLU A 125 6.87 38.03 -9.49
C GLU A 125 8.21 37.26 -9.24
N GLU A 126 9.21 38.01 -8.76
CA GLU A 126 10.51 37.43 -8.36
C GLU A 126 10.40 36.61 -7.05
N GLU A 127 9.63 37.10 -6.08
CA GLU A 127 9.37 36.35 -4.82
C GLU A 127 8.60 35.05 -5.11
N ASP A 128 7.59 35.11 -5.98
CA ASP A 128 6.79 33.95 -6.37
C ASP A 128 7.65 32.91 -7.12
N LYS A 129 8.56 33.35 -7.99
CA LYS A 129 9.50 32.47 -8.69
C LYS A 129 10.49 31.83 -7.74
N ALA A 130 11.03 32.59 -6.79
CA ALA A 130 11.92 32.08 -5.77
C ALA A 130 11.22 31.06 -4.86
N ALA A 131 9.95 31.32 -4.48
CA ALA A 131 9.14 30.41 -3.69
C ALA A 131 8.86 29.11 -4.43
N ARG A 132 8.53 29.16 -5.74
CA ARG A 132 8.37 27.94 -6.57
C ARG A 132 9.65 27.13 -6.65
N ALA A 133 10.80 27.76 -6.85
CA ALA A 133 12.09 27.07 -6.89
C ALA A 133 12.41 26.38 -5.55
N ALA A 134 12.23 27.09 -4.43
CA ALA A 134 12.44 26.54 -3.10
C ALA A 134 11.45 25.39 -2.77
N ALA A 135 10.19 25.49 -3.24
CA ALA A 135 9.21 24.42 -3.09
C ALA A 135 9.58 23.18 -3.93
N ALA A 136 10.21 23.35 -5.12
CA ALA A 136 10.74 22.25 -5.91
C ALA A 136 11.89 21.51 -5.17
N GLU A 137 12.83 22.25 -4.60
CA GLU A 137 13.92 21.66 -3.78
C GLU A 137 13.38 20.92 -2.55
N ALA A 138 12.38 21.48 -1.89
CA ALA A 138 11.72 20.83 -0.76
C ALA A 138 10.99 19.54 -1.18
N PHE A 139 10.38 19.50 -2.38
CA PHE A 139 9.82 18.25 -2.93
C PHE A 139 10.91 17.20 -3.13
N ASP A 140 12.05 17.57 -3.74
CA ASP A 140 13.16 16.64 -3.97
C ASP A 140 13.69 16.06 -2.65
N LYS A 141 13.76 16.87 -1.60
CA LYS A 141 14.12 16.42 -0.25
C LYS A 141 13.08 15.44 0.32
N ALA A 142 11.79 15.79 0.27
CA ALA A 142 10.72 14.91 0.73
C ALA A 142 10.71 13.57 -0.04
N LEU A 143 10.98 13.61 -1.34
CA LEU A 143 11.07 12.41 -2.17
C LEU A 143 12.25 11.53 -1.76
N ALA A 144 13.41 12.11 -1.48
CA ALA A 144 14.58 11.39 -0.99
C ALA A 144 14.31 10.73 0.38
N ASP A 145 13.66 11.45 1.30
CA ASP A 145 13.26 10.93 2.61
C ASP A 145 12.23 9.79 2.48
N LEU A 146 11.28 9.90 1.54
CA LEU A 146 10.32 8.84 1.22
C LEU A 146 11.03 7.57 0.72
N VAL A 147 11.97 7.70 -0.21
CA VAL A 147 12.77 6.59 -0.75
C VAL A 147 13.55 5.89 0.37
N GLU A 148 14.18 6.67 1.24
CA GLU A 148 14.94 6.12 2.37
C GLU A 148 14.02 5.38 3.37
N MET A 149 12.86 5.93 3.68
CA MET A 149 11.88 5.28 4.53
C MET A 149 11.41 3.95 3.92
N ARG A 150 11.09 3.94 2.62
CA ARG A 150 10.69 2.73 1.89
C ARG A 150 11.77 1.65 1.91
N LYS A 151 13.06 2.00 1.84
CA LYS A 151 14.19 1.07 1.97
C LYS A 151 14.30 0.49 3.37
N ARG A 152 14.14 1.32 4.41
CA ARG A 152 14.16 0.84 5.81
C ARG A 152 13.02 -0.14 6.07
N GLU A 153 11.81 0.21 5.65
CA GLU A 153 10.64 -0.67 5.78
C GLU A 153 10.82 -1.95 4.96
N GLY A 154 11.39 -1.85 3.73
CA GLY A 154 11.72 -3.00 2.91
C GLY A 154 12.71 -3.96 3.57
N THR A 155 13.67 -3.45 4.32
CA THR A 155 14.60 -4.29 5.10
C THR A 155 13.85 -5.07 6.20
N SER A 156 12.96 -4.41 6.93
CA SER A 156 12.13 -5.07 7.95
C SER A 156 11.18 -6.11 7.33
N LEU A 157 10.57 -5.80 6.19
CA LEU A 157 9.76 -6.75 5.43
C LEU A 157 10.57 -7.98 4.99
N GLY A 158 11.82 -7.78 4.55
CA GLY A 158 12.73 -8.87 4.19
C GLY A 158 12.98 -9.84 5.35
N GLN A 159 13.14 -9.33 6.56
CA GLN A 159 13.29 -10.16 7.76
C GLN A 159 12.03 -10.97 8.07
N ILE A 160 10.85 -10.31 8.00
CA ILE A 160 9.56 -10.97 8.20
C ILE A 160 9.34 -12.07 7.14
N LEU A 161 9.60 -11.78 5.88
CA LEU A 161 9.46 -12.75 4.79
C LEU A 161 10.38 -13.95 4.98
N THR A 162 11.63 -13.73 5.39
CA THR A 162 12.57 -14.80 5.69
C THR A 162 12.05 -15.69 6.82
N GLN A 163 11.55 -15.10 7.89
CA GLN A 163 10.95 -15.85 9.00
C GLN A 163 9.76 -16.70 8.54
N ARG A 164 8.87 -16.15 7.69
CA ARG A 164 7.73 -16.92 7.16
C ARG A 164 8.17 -18.07 6.27
N VAL A 165 9.21 -17.88 5.45
CA VAL A 165 9.80 -18.97 4.64
C VAL A 165 10.39 -20.06 5.52
N ASP A 166 11.04 -19.69 6.63
CA ASP A 166 11.59 -20.66 7.59
C ASP A 166 10.48 -21.43 8.31
N GLU A 167 9.39 -20.79 8.66
CA GLU A 167 8.20 -21.43 9.25
C GLU A 167 7.54 -22.42 8.26
N ILE A 168 7.41 -22.04 6.98
CA ILE A 168 6.90 -22.94 5.92
C ILE A 168 7.79 -24.18 5.82
N GLU A 169 9.12 -24.01 5.81
CA GLU A 169 10.05 -25.14 5.77
C GLU A 169 9.91 -26.06 7.01
N GLN A 170 9.77 -25.48 8.20
CA GLN A 170 9.57 -26.26 9.43
C GLN A 170 8.28 -27.09 9.39
N PHE A 171 7.18 -26.49 8.92
CA PHE A 171 5.92 -27.23 8.76
C PHE A 171 6.03 -28.30 7.67
N SER A 172 6.74 -28.05 6.57
CA SER A 172 7.01 -29.04 5.54
C SER A 172 7.76 -30.24 6.10
N LYS A 173 8.83 -30.01 6.88
CA LYS A 173 9.59 -31.06 7.56
C LYS A 173 8.73 -31.81 8.59
N LYS A 174 7.89 -31.10 9.33
CA LYS A 174 6.95 -31.73 10.28
C LYS A 174 5.93 -32.60 9.55
N ALA A 175 5.39 -32.16 8.43
CA ALA A 175 4.49 -32.95 7.59
C ALA A 175 5.20 -34.19 7.01
N GLU A 176 6.46 -34.09 6.62
CA GLU A 176 7.26 -35.22 6.15
C GLU A 176 7.49 -36.26 7.25
N ALA A 177 7.72 -35.83 8.48
CA ALA A 177 7.96 -36.72 9.63
C ALA A 177 6.68 -37.28 10.27
N ALA A 178 5.49 -36.89 9.76
CA ALA A 178 4.21 -37.29 10.35
C ALA A 178 4.06 -38.81 10.42
N PRO A 179 3.65 -39.38 11.59
CA PRO A 179 3.53 -40.82 11.79
C PRO A 179 2.62 -41.52 10.77
N GLY A 180 1.55 -40.85 10.36
CA GLY A 180 0.58 -41.36 9.37
C GLY A 180 1.15 -41.60 7.97
N ARG A 181 2.37 -41.08 7.68
CA ARG A 181 3.08 -41.28 6.40
C ARG A 181 4.00 -42.51 6.39
N LYS A 182 4.22 -43.13 7.53
CA LYS A 182 5.05 -44.35 7.58
C LYS A 182 4.35 -45.44 6.79
N PRO A 183 5.11 -46.23 5.98
CA PRO A 183 4.54 -47.31 5.19
C PRO A 183 3.68 -48.30 6.01
N GLU A 184 4.08 -48.56 7.26
CA GLU A 184 3.37 -49.43 8.19
C GLU A 184 2.00 -48.84 8.58
N ALA A 185 1.93 -47.52 8.84
CA ALA A 185 0.69 -46.83 9.19
C ALA A 185 -0.28 -46.76 7.99
N ILE A 186 0.23 -46.50 6.79
CA ILE A 186 -0.55 -46.55 5.56
C ILE A 186 -1.11 -47.94 5.31
N LYS A 187 -0.27 -48.97 5.46
CA LYS A 187 -0.66 -50.37 5.29
C LYS A 187 -1.72 -50.82 6.32
N ALA A 188 -1.53 -50.47 7.60
CA ALA A 188 -2.49 -50.78 8.66
C ALA A 188 -3.87 -50.14 8.39
N ARG A 189 -3.89 -48.86 8.03
CA ARG A 189 -5.12 -48.15 7.71
C ARG A 189 -5.83 -48.70 6.48
N LEU A 190 -5.07 -49.03 5.46
CA LEU A 190 -5.60 -49.66 4.25
C LEU A 190 -6.24 -51.03 4.58
N ALA A 191 -5.59 -51.83 5.42
CA ALA A 191 -6.13 -53.11 5.88
C ALA A 191 -7.43 -52.92 6.67
N GLU A 192 -7.52 -51.90 7.53
CA GLU A 192 -8.73 -51.56 8.27
C GLU A 192 -9.89 -51.16 7.35
N GLN A 193 -9.62 -50.29 6.35
CA GLN A 193 -10.62 -49.87 5.38
C GLN A 193 -11.11 -51.03 4.51
N ILE A 194 -10.20 -51.92 4.09
CA ILE A 194 -10.55 -53.10 3.33
C ILE A 194 -11.39 -54.04 4.20
N ALA A 195 -11.03 -54.28 5.46
CA ALA A 195 -11.80 -55.13 6.38
C ALA A 195 -13.22 -54.59 6.60
N ALA A 196 -13.38 -53.27 6.79
CA ALA A 196 -14.68 -52.65 6.93
C ALA A 196 -15.56 -52.76 5.67
N LEU A 197 -14.96 -52.77 4.49
CA LEU A 197 -15.68 -52.97 3.22
C LEU A 197 -16.09 -54.45 3.03
N LEU A 198 -15.23 -55.39 3.40
CA LEU A 198 -15.51 -56.84 3.33
C LEU A 198 -16.59 -57.28 4.29
N ASP A 199 -16.70 -56.64 5.47
CA ASP A 199 -17.73 -56.95 6.46
C ASP A 199 -19.15 -56.55 6.00
N THR A 200 -19.24 -55.70 4.97
CA THR A 200 -20.51 -55.21 4.42
C THR A 200 -21.05 -56.04 3.24
N SER A 201 -20.26 -56.90 2.60
CA SER A 201 -20.71 -57.70 1.44
C SER A 201 -19.74 -58.81 1.04
N ASP A 202 -20.24 -60.09 0.94
CA ASP A 202 -19.53 -61.27 0.51
C ASP A 202 -19.19 -61.33 -1.01
N ARG A 203 -19.38 -60.25 -1.75
CA ARG A 203 -19.29 -60.19 -3.23
C ARG A 203 -18.13 -59.39 -3.79
N PHE A 204 -17.12 -59.04 -3.00
CA PHE A 204 -16.01 -58.24 -3.54
C PHE A 204 -14.92 -59.12 -4.15
N ASP A 205 -14.53 -58.77 -5.39
CA ASP A 205 -13.38 -59.35 -6.08
C ASP A 205 -12.09 -58.83 -5.44
N SER A 206 -11.22 -59.75 -5.00
CA SER A 206 -9.94 -59.42 -4.33
C SER A 206 -9.02 -58.58 -5.20
N ASP A 207 -9.03 -58.78 -6.52
CA ASP A 207 -8.17 -58.05 -7.45
C ASP A 207 -8.64 -56.59 -7.59
N ARG A 208 -9.94 -56.38 -7.56
CA ARG A 208 -10.54 -55.03 -7.59
C ARG A 208 -10.30 -54.23 -6.31
N LEU A 209 -10.34 -54.93 -5.13
CA LEU A 209 -9.98 -54.33 -3.86
C LEU A 209 -8.51 -53.94 -3.79
N MET A 210 -7.63 -54.73 -4.37
CA MET A 210 -6.20 -54.45 -4.45
C MET A 210 -5.92 -53.24 -5.34
N GLN A 211 -6.62 -53.10 -6.47
CA GLN A 211 -6.52 -51.92 -7.35
C GLN A 211 -7.01 -50.64 -6.67
N GLU A 212 -8.14 -50.68 -5.97
CA GLU A 212 -8.66 -49.54 -5.21
C GLU A 212 -7.72 -49.13 -4.07
N ALA A 213 -7.12 -50.12 -3.39
CA ALA A 213 -6.13 -49.92 -2.35
C ALA A 213 -4.88 -49.17 -2.85
N ILE A 214 -4.36 -49.56 -4.00
CA ILE A 214 -3.23 -48.89 -4.65
C ILE A 214 -3.60 -47.44 -5.03
N LEU A 215 -4.81 -47.24 -5.56
CA LEU A 215 -5.32 -45.89 -5.89
C LEU A 215 -5.43 -45.01 -4.66
N ILE A 216 -5.93 -45.51 -3.54
CA ILE A 216 -6.02 -44.78 -2.27
C ILE A 216 -4.62 -44.44 -1.73
N ALA A 217 -3.68 -45.37 -1.77
CA ALA A 217 -2.30 -45.16 -1.33
C ALA A 217 -1.59 -44.10 -2.18
N THR A 218 -1.79 -44.14 -3.52
CA THR A 218 -1.22 -43.14 -4.44
C THR A 218 -1.83 -41.76 -4.24
N ARG A 219 -3.13 -41.67 -3.97
CA ARG A 219 -3.81 -40.41 -3.69
C ARG A 219 -3.38 -39.78 -2.34
N ALA A 220 -2.95 -40.59 -1.40
CA ALA A 220 -2.48 -40.15 -0.09
C ALA A 220 -0.99 -39.73 -0.08
N ASP A 221 -0.27 -39.96 -1.17
CA ASP A 221 1.13 -39.55 -1.26
C ASP A 221 1.23 -38.05 -1.52
N ILE A 222 1.94 -37.34 -0.64
CA ILE A 222 2.22 -35.90 -0.69
C ILE A 222 3.70 -35.60 -0.89
N ARG A 223 4.50 -36.58 -1.30
CA ARG A 223 5.95 -36.40 -1.42
C ARG A 223 6.31 -35.36 -2.49
N GLU A 224 5.64 -35.42 -3.61
CA GLU A 224 5.85 -34.46 -4.70
C GLU A 224 5.55 -33.02 -4.25
N GLU A 225 4.46 -32.80 -3.53
CA GLU A 225 4.08 -31.49 -3.00
C GLU A 225 5.13 -30.97 -1.99
N LEU A 226 5.64 -31.82 -1.12
CA LEU A 226 6.69 -31.43 -0.16
C LEU A 226 8.02 -31.12 -0.85
N ASP A 227 8.40 -31.88 -1.87
CA ASP A 227 9.61 -31.61 -2.67
C ASP A 227 9.49 -30.28 -3.44
N ARG A 228 8.30 -29.98 -3.96
CA ARG A 228 8.00 -28.69 -4.59
C ARG A 228 8.03 -27.54 -3.59
N ILE A 229 7.44 -27.71 -2.40
CA ILE A 229 7.52 -26.71 -1.31
C ILE A 229 8.99 -26.45 -0.96
N ALA A 230 9.82 -27.46 -0.82
CA ALA A 230 11.25 -27.29 -0.54
C ALA A 230 11.98 -26.52 -1.65
N SER A 231 11.66 -26.79 -2.92
CA SER A 231 12.19 -26.04 -4.06
C SER A 231 11.76 -24.57 -4.02
N HIS A 232 10.48 -24.28 -3.72
CA HIS A 232 9.96 -22.91 -3.62
C HIS A 232 10.56 -22.17 -2.42
N VAL A 233 10.82 -22.83 -1.30
CA VAL A 233 11.56 -22.27 -0.15
C VAL A 233 12.94 -21.81 -0.56
N ALA A 234 13.70 -22.64 -1.29
CA ALA A 234 15.03 -22.28 -1.77
C ALA A 234 14.99 -21.07 -2.72
N GLN A 235 14.04 -21.06 -3.66
CA GLN A 235 13.83 -19.95 -4.58
C GLN A 235 13.44 -18.65 -3.87
N ALA A 236 12.55 -18.70 -2.88
CA ALA A 236 12.14 -17.55 -2.08
C ALA A 236 13.33 -16.94 -1.33
N ARG A 237 14.16 -17.76 -0.68
CA ARG A 237 15.40 -17.33 0.00
C ARG A 237 16.38 -16.67 -0.97
N GLU A 238 16.57 -17.26 -2.14
CA GLU A 238 17.44 -16.68 -3.17
C GLU A 238 16.94 -15.29 -3.62
N LEU A 239 15.66 -15.15 -3.88
CA LEU A 239 15.06 -13.87 -4.27
C LEU A 239 15.20 -12.82 -3.18
N ILE A 240 14.84 -13.16 -1.92
CA ILE A 240 14.97 -12.25 -0.78
C ILE A 240 16.43 -11.81 -0.60
N GLY A 241 17.39 -12.73 -0.73
CA GLY A 241 18.82 -12.44 -0.63
C GLY A 241 19.35 -11.56 -1.76
N LYS A 242 18.84 -11.69 -2.98
CA LYS A 242 19.20 -10.84 -4.12
C LYS A 242 18.68 -9.41 -3.97
N GLY A 243 17.49 -9.24 -3.39
CA GLY A 243 16.80 -7.97 -3.27
C GLY A 243 16.41 -7.36 -4.62
N GLY A 244 16.09 -6.05 -4.62
CA GLY A 244 15.60 -5.33 -5.79
C GLY A 244 14.11 -5.59 -6.05
N PRO A 245 13.59 -5.36 -7.27
CA PRO A 245 12.17 -5.45 -7.60
C PRO A 245 11.72 -6.92 -7.73
N ILE A 246 11.59 -7.60 -6.62
CA ILE A 246 11.26 -9.03 -6.53
C ILE A 246 9.81 -9.32 -6.18
N GLY A 247 9.01 -8.30 -5.83
CA GLY A 247 7.64 -8.48 -5.32
C GLY A 247 6.76 -9.37 -6.21
N ARG A 248 6.80 -9.19 -7.55
CA ARG A 248 6.03 -10.05 -8.47
C ARG A 248 6.45 -11.52 -8.47
N LYS A 249 7.77 -11.76 -8.33
CA LYS A 249 8.29 -13.14 -8.32
C LYS A 249 7.92 -13.85 -7.03
N LEU A 250 7.96 -13.12 -5.90
CA LEU A 250 7.52 -13.66 -4.61
C LEU A 250 6.01 -13.85 -4.55
N ASP A 251 5.21 -12.97 -5.18
CA ASP A 251 3.76 -13.17 -5.29
C ASP A 251 3.42 -14.45 -6.08
N PHE A 252 4.13 -14.71 -7.16
CA PHE A 252 4.01 -15.98 -7.89
C PHE A 252 4.38 -17.17 -6.99
N LEU A 253 5.49 -17.12 -6.26
CA LEU A 253 5.86 -18.18 -5.33
C LEU A 253 4.84 -18.38 -4.20
N ALA A 254 4.23 -17.31 -3.71
CA ALA A 254 3.16 -17.39 -2.72
C ALA A 254 1.94 -18.17 -3.26
N GLN A 255 1.60 -17.98 -4.53
CA GLN A 255 0.54 -18.74 -5.18
C GLN A 255 0.89 -20.22 -5.35
N GLU A 256 2.14 -20.52 -5.72
CA GLU A 256 2.62 -21.91 -5.80
C GLU A 256 2.64 -22.57 -4.41
N PHE A 257 3.15 -21.90 -3.37
CA PHE A 257 3.05 -22.40 -2.00
C PHE A 257 1.60 -22.73 -1.61
N HIS A 258 0.69 -21.80 -1.89
CA HIS A 258 -0.73 -21.99 -1.58
C HIS A 258 -1.32 -23.21 -2.31
N ARG A 259 -0.95 -23.41 -3.57
CA ARG A 259 -1.36 -24.55 -4.38
C ARG A 259 -0.87 -25.87 -3.79
N GLU A 260 0.44 -25.99 -3.53
CA GLU A 260 1.04 -27.22 -3.00
C GLU A 260 0.50 -27.54 -1.60
N VAL A 261 0.37 -26.54 -0.73
CA VAL A 261 -0.20 -26.71 0.61
C VAL A 261 -1.66 -27.15 0.58
N ASN A 262 -2.48 -26.59 -0.31
CA ASN A 262 -3.87 -27.03 -0.48
C ASN A 262 -3.93 -28.49 -0.96
N THR A 263 -3.04 -28.89 -1.86
CA THR A 263 -2.96 -30.28 -2.33
C THR A 263 -2.54 -31.22 -1.18
N CYS A 264 -1.56 -30.83 -0.37
CA CYS A 264 -1.19 -31.56 0.85
C CYS A 264 -2.39 -31.73 1.80
N CYS A 265 -3.16 -30.66 2.06
CA CYS A 265 -4.33 -30.73 2.91
C CYS A 265 -5.43 -31.64 2.33
N SER A 266 -5.66 -31.60 1.01
CA SER A 266 -6.70 -32.42 0.37
C SER A 266 -6.35 -33.91 0.30
N LYS A 267 -5.06 -34.24 0.25
CA LYS A 267 -4.53 -35.60 0.28
C LYS A 267 -4.34 -36.12 1.71
N SER A 268 -4.43 -35.23 2.71
CA SER A 268 -4.26 -35.61 4.11
C SER A 268 -5.38 -36.52 4.58
N ASN A 269 -5.00 -37.65 5.16
CA ASN A 269 -5.90 -38.64 5.75
C ASN A 269 -5.61 -38.88 7.26
N ASP A 270 -4.80 -38.00 7.86
CA ASP A 270 -4.40 -37.99 9.26
C ASP A 270 -4.61 -36.62 9.89
N ILE A 271 -5.12 -36.61 11.14
CA ILE A 271 -5.47 -35.36 11.86
C ILE A 271 -4.22 -34.50 12.09
N GLU A 272 -3.07 -35.13 12.44
CA GLU A 272 -1.83 -34.37 12.69
C GLU A 272 -1.31 -33.73 11.40
N LEU A 273 -1.35 -34.47 10.29
CA LEU A 273 -0.98 -33.94 8.98
C LEU A 273 -1.93 -32.82 8.52
N THR A 274 -3.24 -33.00 8.73
CA THR A 274 -4.24 -31.97 8.43
C THR A 274 -3.99 -30.69 9.22
N ASN A 275 -3.75 -30.79 10.53
CA ASN A 275 -3.46 -29.65 11.39
C ASN A 275 -2.16 -28.94 10.97
N THR A 276 -1.12 -29.72 10.62
CA THR A 276 0.15 -29.17 10.12
C THR A 276 -0.03 -28.43 8.80
N GLY A 277 -0.83 -29.01 7.87
CA GLY A 277 -1.16 -28.38 6.59
C GLY A 277 -1.95 -27.07 6.77
N LEU A 278 -2.93 -27.04 7.68
CA LEU A 278 -3.71 -25.82 7.98
C LEU A 278 -2.81 -24.75 8.62
N ALA A 279 -1.91 -25.11 9.52
CA ALA A 279 -0.94 -24.18 10.10
C ALA A 279 -0.01 -23.59 9.01
N MET A 280 0.51 -24.45 8.13
CA MET A 280 1.34 -24.01 6.98
C MET A 280 0.57 -23.09 6.05
N LYS A 281 -0.71 -23.37 5.77
CA LYS A 281 -1.58 -22.52 4.96
C LYS A 281 -1.70 -21.10 5.53
N ASN A 282 -1.87 -20.98 6.84
CA ASN A 282 -1.95 -19.67 7.50
C ASN A 282 -0.63 -18.89 7.35
N VAL A 283 0.52 -19.55 7.47
CA VAL A 283 1.82 -18.90 7.27
C VAL A 283 2.01 -18.47 5.81
N VAL A 284 1.59 -19.27 4.85
CA VAL A 284 1.63 -18.93 3.42
C VAL A 284 0.76 -17.70 3.12
N GLU A 285 -0.42 -17.59 3.73
CA GLU A 285 -1.27 -16.40 3.55
C GLU A 285 -0.62 -15.15 4.17
N GLN A 286 -0.04 -15.25 5.36
CA GLN A 286 0.73 -14.16 5.97
C GLN A 286 1.94 -13.76 5.11
N PHE A 287 2.66 -14.72 4.54
CA PHE A 287 3.75 -14.45 3.61
C PHE A 287 3.25 -13.67 2.40
N ARG A 288 2.14 -14.09 1.79
CA ARG A 288 1.51 -13.43 0.64
C ARG A 288 1.09 -11.99 0.94
N GLU A 289 0.47 -11.74 2.11
CA GLU A 289 0.09 -10.39 2.53
C GLU A 289 1.31 -9.46 2.63
N GLN A 290 2.42 -9.93 3.19
CA GLN A 290 3.64 -9.14 3.28
C GLN A 290 4.29 -8.88 1.91
N VAL A 291 4.27 -9.87 1.02
CA VAL A 291 4.76 -9.74 -0.36
C VAL A 291 4.01 -8.65 -1.14
N GLN A 292 2.71 -8.45 -0.87
CA GLN A 292 1.93 -7.40 -1.53
C GLN A 292 2.43 -5.99 -1.23
N ASN A 293 3.16 -5.78 -0.14
CA ASN A 293 3.74 -4.48 0.22
C ASN A 293 5.16 -4.30 -0.32
N LEU A 294 5.73 -5.31 -0.97
CA LEU A 294 7.10 -5.29 -1.49
C LEU A 294 7.12 -4.84 -2.96
N GLU A 295 8.07 -3.94 -3.26
CA GLU A 295 8.33 -3.48 -4.64
C GLU A 295 8.98 -4.56 -5.51
#